data_3e88b2570ba4086aae6db34e7865286f
#
_entry.id   3e88b2570ba4086aae6db34e7865286f
#
_cell.length_a   1.000
_cell.length_b   1.000
_cell.length_c   1.000
_cell.angle_alpha   90.00
_cell.angle_beta   90.00
_cell.angle_gamma   90.00
#
_symmetry.space_group_name_H-M   'P 1'
#
loop_
_entity.id
_entity.type
_entity.pdbx_description
1 polymer ?
#
loop_
_entity_poly.entity_id
_entity_poly.type
_entity_poly.pdbx_seq_one_letter_code
_entity_poly.pdbx_strand_id
1 'polypeptide(L)'
;PGNHLEYLLSESGILQRTYFHEIGTEWPSMGDMILSGKNIVIFVQYGYGDEYPELMSAWTHTWDTPYGESEPEEMSCELGRGDLNQPVWHMNNWLNTMSRADPTKATIVNEYQTLLERALLCWETVGNRPTFIGVDYWEQGEVTNVTITLNKMSDWSDEIPPHPASVT
;
A
#
# COMPACT_ATOMS: atom_id res chain seq x y z
N PRO A 1 -21.37 13.27 7.96
CA PRO A 1 -20.20 12.53 8.49
C PRO A 1 -18.89 13.27 8.24
N GLY A 2 -18.72 13.85 7.01
CA GLY A 2 -17.49 14.57 6.63
C GLY A 2 -17.14 15.72 7.57
N ASN A 3 -18.10 16.54 7.93
CA ASN A 3 -17.90 17.70 8.81
C ASN A 3 -17.36 17.31 10.19
N HIS A 4 -17.73 16.12 10.71
CA HIS A 4 -17.21 15.67 12.01
C HIS A 4 -15.77 15.17 11.89
N LEU A 5 -15.42 14.46 10.83
CA LEU A 5 -14.06 14.00 10.58
C LEU A 5 -13.13 15.19 10.33
N GLU A 6 -13.53 16.11 9.47
CA GLU A 6 -12.78 17.33 9.18
C GLU A 6 -12.55 18.16 10.45
N TYR A 7 -13.57 18.36 11.27
CA TYR A 7 -13.43 19.03 12.55
C TYR A 7 -12.37 18.38 13.46
N LEU A 8 -12.40 17.06 13.62
CA LEU A 8 -11.40 16.35 14.43
C LEU A 8 -9.99 16.46 13.87
N LEU A 9 -9.84 16.36 12.54
CA LEU A 9 -8.55 16.51 11.88
C LEU A 9 -7.99 17.93 11.98
N SER A 10 -8.86 18.93 11.93
CA SER A 10 -8.50 20.34 12.12
C SER A 10 -8.05 20.63 13.55
N GLU A 11 -8.85 20.22 14.55
CA GLU A 11 -8.53 20.39 15.96
C GLU A 11 -7.24 19.69 16.40
N SER A 12 -6.95 18.54 15.78
CA SER A 12 -5.71 17.80 16.05
C SER A 12 -4.46 18.36 15.36
N GLY A 13 -4.62 19.34 14.48
CA GLY A 13 -3.54 19.87 13.65
C GLY A 13 -3.10 18.97 12.49
N ILE A 14 -3.81 17.85 12.26
CA ILE A 14 -3.50 16.91 11.16
C ILE A 14 -3.79 17.57 9.82
N LEU A 15 -4.92 18.26 9.70
CA LEU A 15 -5.38 18.82 8.44
C LEU A 15 -4.38 19.84 7.84
N GLN A 16 -3.70 20.64 8.68
CA GLN A 16 -2.69 21.58 8.21
C GLN A 16 -1.45 20.89 7.61
N ARG A 17 -1.22 19.63 7.97
CA ARG A 17 -0.11 18.79 7.48
C ARG A 17 -0.53 17.82 6.38
N THR A 18 -1.81 17.80 6.03
CA THR A 18 -2.33 16.89 4.99
C THR A 18 -1.98 17.44 3.61
N TYR A 19 -1.47 16.54 2.77
CA TYR A 19 -1.19 16.76 1.36
C TYR A 19 -2.42 16.44 0.54
N PHE A 20 -2.74 17.28 -0.41
CA PHE A 20 -3.70 17.01 -1.47
C PHE A 20 -2.96 16.75 -2.77
N HIS A 21 -3.31 15.68 -3.45
CA HIS A 21 -2.76 15.32 -4.76
C HIS A 21 -3.75 15.64 -5.88
N GLU A 22 -3.32 16.45 -6.82
CA GLU A 22 -4.07 16.73 -8.03
C GLU A 22 -3.86 15.57 -9.04
N ILE A 23 -4.95 14.93 -9.48
CA ILE A 23 -4.91 13.82 -10.43
C ILE A 23 -4.26 14.26 -11.74
N GLY A 24 -3.37 13.41 -12.26
CA GLY A 24 -2.63 13.68 -13.49
C GLY A 24 -1.33 14.47 -13.29
N THR A 25 -1.00 14.85 -12.07
CA THR A 25 0.32 15.39 -11.72
C THR A 25 1.24 14.29 -11.16
N GLU A 26 2.54 14.58 -11.05
CA GLU A 26 3.47 13.67 -10.39
C GLU A 26 3.35 13.77 -8.87
N TRP A 27 3.42 12.64 -8.18
CA TRP A 27 3.54 12.62 -6.73
C TRP A 27 4.89 13.20 -6.29
N PRO A 28 4.93 14.07 -5.27
CA PRO A 28 6.18 14.55 -4.72
C PRO A 28 6.96 13.41 -4.06
N SER A 29 8.27 13.56 -3.94
CA SER A 29 9.04 12.65 -3.12
C SER A 29 8.65 12.78 -1.64
N MET A 30 8.87 11.71 -0.85
CA MET A 30 8.65 11.78 0.60
C MET A 30 9.50 12.87 1.25
N GLY A 31 10.71 13.13 0.71
CA GLY A 31 11.56 14.23 1.17
C GLY A 31 10.92 15.60 0.95
N ASP A 32 10.36 15.84 -0.23
CA ASP A 32 9.66 17.10 -0.53
C ASP A 32 8.42 17.28 0.33
N MET A 33 7.66 16.22 0.57
CA MET A 33 6.51 16.24 1.47
C MET A 33 6.90 16.62 2.91
N ILE A 34 8.00 16.05 3.42
CA ILE A 34 8.52 16.39 4.75
C ILE A 34 8.97 17.85 4.81
N LEU A 35 9.75 18.31 3.82
CA LEU A 35 10.25 19.68 3.74
C LEU A 35 9.15 20.72 3.60
N SER A 36 8.08 20.41 2.89
CA SER A 36 6.92 21.29 2.75
C SER A 36 6.03 21.34 3.99
N GLY A 37 6.21 20.43 4.94
CA GLY A 37 5.32 20.25 6.09
C GLY A 37 4.00 19.55 5.76
N LYS A 38 3.78 19.14 4.51
CA LYS A 38 2.60 18.41 4.03
C LYS A 38 2.90 16.92 3.95
N ASN A 39 3.12 16.30 5.08
CA ASN A 39 3.66 14.93 5.21
C ASN A 39 2.62 13.87 5.65
N ILE A 40 1.34 14.21 5.56
CA ILE A 40 0.23 13.29 5.83
C ILE A 40 -0.59 13.16 4.54
N VAL A 41 -0.89 11.95 4.15
CA VAL A 41 -1.80 11.63 3.04
C VAL A 41 -2.99 10.88 3.63
N ILE A 42 -4.21 11.32 3.32
CA ILE A 42 -5.43 10.70 3.81
C ILE A 42 -6.24 10.19 2.62
N PHE A 43 -6.35 8.88 2.53
CA PHE A 43 -7.27 8.23 1.62
C PHE A 43 -8.51 7.78 2.38
N VAL A 44 -9.66 8.02 1.81
CA VAL A 44 -10.95 7.52 2.29
C VAL A 44 -11.61 6.68 1.20
N GLN A 45 -12.40 5.71 1.59
CA GLN A 45 -13.01 4.78 0.61
C GLN A 45 -13.81 5.52 -0.46
N TYR A 46 -14.54 6.55 -0.07
CA TYR A 46 -15.24 7.48 -0.96
C TYR A 46 -14.85 8.89 -0.56
N GLY A 47 -14.28 9.66 -1.48
CA GLY A 47 -13.87 11.04 -1.21
C GLY A 47 -15.06 11.93 -0.81
N TYR A 48 -14.75 13.07 -0.24
CA TYR A 48 -15.74 14.06 0.20
C TYR A 48 -15.93 15.21 -0.80
N GLY A 49 -15.36 15.05 -2.02
CA GLY A 49 -15.47 16.04 -3.09
C GLY A 49 -14.68 17.33 -2.81
N ASP A 50 -15.05 18.38 -3.51
CA ASP A 50 -14.34 19.68 -3.46
C ASP A 50 -14.45 20.39 -2.08
N GLU A 51 -15.41 19.98 -1.26
CA GLU A 51 -15.59 20.56 0.08
C GLU A 51 -14.44 20.18 1.03
N TYR A 52 -13.88 18.98 0.86
CA TYR A 52 -12.76 18.47 1.68
C TYR A 52 -11.74 17.75 0.78
N PRO A 53 -11.00 18.48 -0.05
CA PRO A 53 -10.10 17.88 -1.04
C PRO A 53 -8.96 17.07 -0.41
N GLU A 54 -8.58 17.38 0.83
CA GLU A 54 -7.56 16.63 1.57
C GLU A 54 -8.01 15.22 1.98
N LEU A 55 -9.32 14.94 1.95
CA LEU A 55 -9.90 13.62 2.17
C LEU A 55 -10.10 12.93 0.82
N MET A 56 -9.01 12.54 0.20
CA MET A 56 -8.99 12.01 -1.16
C MET A 56 -9.70 10.66 -1.28
N SER A 57 -10.42 10.47 -2.39
CA SER A 57 -10.98 9.16 -2.70
C SER A 57 -9.86 8.15 -2.99
N ALA A 58 -9.80 7.06 -2.24
CA ALA A 58 -8.83 6.00 -2.47
C ALA A 58 -8.90 5.49 -3.91
N TRP A 59 -10.10 5.19 -4.40
CA TRP A 59 -10.29 4.55 -5.68
C TRP A 59 -10.21 5.47 -6.91
N THR A 60 -10.03 6.77 -6.67
CA THR A 60 -9.71 7.73 -7.73
C THR A 60 -8.21 8.03 -7.80
N HIS A 61 -7.51 7.94 -6.66
CA HIS A 61 -6.09 8.29 -6.54
C HIS A 61 -5.17 7.07 -6.47
N THR A 62 -5.73 5.90 -6.23
CA THR A 62 -4.99 4.64 -6.12
C THR A 62 -5.78 3.47 -6.71
N TRP A 63 -5.17 2.30 -6.70
CA TRP A 63 -5.84 1.04 -6.96
C TRP A 63 -5.26 -0.07 -6.06
N ASP A 64 -5.94 -1.19 -5.99
CA ASP A 64 -5.46 -2.37 -5.28
C ASP A 64 -5.62 -3.67 -6.09
N THR A 65 -4.90 -4.71 -5.67
CA THR A 65 -5.13 -6.07 -6.16
C THR A 65 -6.36 -6.69 -5.49
N PRO A 66 -6.94 -7.77 -6.03
CA PRO A 66 -8.01 -8.52 -5.37
C PRO A 66 -7.66 -8.93 -3.94
N TYR A 67 -8.67 -9.18 -3.10
CA TYR A 67 -8.50 -9.44 -1.65
C TYR A 67 -9.50 -10.45 -1.06
N GLY A 68 -10.21 -11.16 -1.90
CA GLY A 68 -11.23 -12.13 -1.48
C GLY A 68 -10.76 -13.58 -1.43
N GLU A 69 -9.52 -13.83 -1.81
CA GLU A 69 -8.95 -15.14 -2.08
C GLU A 69 -8.83 -16.00 -0.83
N SER A 70 -8.95 -17.32 -1.02
CA SER A 70 -8.81 -18.30 0.04
C SER A 70 -7.55 -19.17 -0.07
N GLU A 71 -6.92 -19.22 -1.26
CA GLU A 71 -5.72 -19.98 -1.50
C GLU A 71 -4.63 -19.11 -2.15
N PRO A 72 -3.32 -19.38 -1.90
CA PRO A 72 -2.23 -18.57 -2.43
C PRO A 72 -2.22 -18.47 -3.96
N GLU A 73 -2.61 -19.55 -4.65
CA GLU A 73 -2.63 -19.64 -6.10
C GLU A 73 -3.70 -18.76 -6.76
N GLU A 74 -4.69 -18.32 -6.00
CA GLU A 74 -5.75 -17.41 -6.45
C GLU A 74 -5.32 -15.94 -6.40
N MET A 75 -4.22 -15.63 -5.67
CA MET A 75 -3.76 -14.26 -5.47
C MET A 75 -3.13 -13.71 -6.76
N SER A 76 -3.82 -12.79 -7.42
CA SER A 76 -3.37 -12.17 -8.67
C SER A 76 -2.78 -10.77 -8.45
N CYS A 77 -2.14 -10.24 -9.52
CA CYS A 77 -1.67 -8.85 -9.59
C CYS A 77 -2.61 -7.96 -10.40
N GLU A 78 -3.81 -8.44 -10.69
CA GLU A 78 -4.82 -7.74 -11.47
C GLU A 78 -5.50 -6.62 -10.66
N LEU A 79 -6.29 -5.81 -11.35
CA LEU A 79 -7.10 -4.76 -10.73
C LEU A 79 -8.21 -5.38 -9.85
N GLY A 80 -8.21 -5.06 -8.58
CA GLY A 80 -9.32 -5.29 -7.67
C GLY A 80 -10.26 -4.09 -7.64
N ARG A 81 -9.77 -2.95 -7.18
CA ARG A 81 -10.54 -1.68 -7.10
C ARG A 81 -9.64 -0.51 -7.51
N GLY A 82 -10.25 0.58 -7.96
CA GLY A 82 -9.58 1.84 -8.27
C GLY A 82 -9.27 2.03 -9.74
N ASP A 83 -8.23 2.80 -10.05
CA ASP A 83 -7.83 3.18 -11.40
C ASP A 83 -6.38 2.77 -11.67
N LEU A 84 -6.16 1.83 -12.60
CA LEU A 84 -4.84 1.33 -13.02
C LEU A 84 -3.89 2.42 -13.56
N ASN A 85 -4.42 3.58 -13.97
CA ASN A 85 -3.58 4.69 -14.43
C ASN A 85 -2.89 5.43 -13.27
N GLN A 86 -3.27 5.14 -12.02
CA GLN A 86 -2.64 5.76 -10.86
C GLN A 86 -1.34 5.04 -10.48
N PRO A 87 -0.24 5.79 -10.22
CA PRO A 87 1.05 5.18 -9.89
C PRO A 87 1.11 4.62 -8.45
N VAL A 88 0.20 5.07 -7.59
CA VAL A 88 0.12 4.59 -6.18
C VAL A 88 -0.83 3.41 -6.10
N TRP A 89 -0.34 2.29 -5.59
CA TRP A 89 -1.17 1.11 -5.49
C TRP A 89 -0.83 0.21 -4.30
N HIS A 90 -1.80 -0.64 -3.95
CA HIS A 90 -1.76 -1.55 -2.83
C HIS A 90 -1.73 -2.99 -3.31
N MET A 91 -0.73 -3.74 -2.90
CA MET A 91 -0.73 -5.19 -3.01
C MET A 91 -1.40 -5.76 -1.77
N ASN A 92 -2.61 -6.30 -1.92
CA ASN A 92 -3.30 -7.01 -0.85
C ASN A 92 -2.68 -8.41 -0.69
N ASN A 93 -2.20 -8.75 0.49
CA ASN A 93 -1.49 -10.00 0.77
C ASN A 93 -2.04 -10.67 2.02
N TRP A 94 -3.25 -11.17 1.93
CA TRP A 94 -3.86 -12.02 2.96
C TRP A 94 -4.83 -13.00 2.32
N LEU A 95 -5.12 -14.05 3.06
CA LEU A 95 -6.07 -15.09 2.67
C LEU A 95 -7.20 -15.18 3.68
N ASN A 96 -8.37 -15.53 3.19
CA ASN A 96 -9.58 -15.62 4.01
C ASN A 96 -9.99 -17.09 4.22
N THR A 97 -10.58 -17.35 5.37
CA THR A 97 -11.39 -18.55 5.61
C THR A 97 -12.77 -18.11 6.06
N MET A 98 -13.82 -18.50 5.34
CA MET A 98 -15.22 -18.06 5.59
C MET A 98 -15.36 -16.54 5.72
N SER A 99 -14.75 -15.78 4.78
CA SER A 99 -14.76 -14.30 4.74
C SER A 99 -14.09 -13.63 5.95
N ARG A 100 -13.15 -14.29 6.60
CA ARG A 100 -12.34 -13.76 7.70
C ARG A 100 -10.87 -14.02 7.43
N ALA A 101 -10.02 -13.10 7.88
CA ALA A 101 -8.58 -13.29 7.89
C ALA A 101 -8.20 -14.57 8.66
N ASP A 102 -7.30 -15.37 8.09
CA ASP A 102 -6.87 -16.65 8.65
C ASP A 102 -5.43 -16.55 9.17
N PRO A 103 -5.20 -16.62 10.51
CA PRO A 103 -3.86 -16.51 11.07
C PRO A 103 -2.92 -17.63 10.64
N THR A 104 -3.45 -18.83 10.35
CA THR A 104 -2.63 -19.95 9.89
C THR A 104 -2.13 -19.69 8.46
N LYS A 105 -2.99 -19.16 7.61
CA LYS A 105 -2.64 -18.80 6.23
C LYS A 105 -1.72 -17.57 6.19
N ALA A 106 -1.85 -16.64 7.14
CA ALA A 106 -0.96 -15.48 7.24
C ALA A 106 0.51 -15.90 7.42
N THR A 107 0.81 -16.95 8.20
CA THR A 107 2.18 -17.46 8.35
C THR A 107 2.80 -17.94 7.03
N ILE A 108 1.98 -18.38 6.09
CA ILE A 108 2.41 -18.87 4.78
C ILE A 108 2.67 -17.68 3.85
N VAL A 109 1.68 -16.80 3.69
CA VAL A 109 1.78 -15.70 2.70
C VAL A 109 2.65 -14.53 3.17
N ASN A 110 2.92 -14.41 4.47
CA ASN A 110 3.82 -13.40 5.05
C ASN A 110 5.26 -13.93 5.23
N GLU A 111 5.53 -15.19 4.90
CA GLU A 111 6.88 -15.75 4.91
C GLU A 111 7.74 -14.98 3.90
N TYR A 112 9.04 -14.77 4.25
CA TYR A 112 9.92 -13.87 3.51
C TYR A 112 10.00 -14.19 2.01
N GLN A 113 10.30 -15.43 1.66
CA GLN A 113 10.47 -15.80 0.26
C GLN A 113 9.15 -15.72 -0.51
N THR A 114 8.08 -16.23 0.07
CA THR A 114 6.73 -16.22 -0.52
C THR A 114 6.25 -14.82 -0.82
N LEU A 115 6.36 -13.91 0.15
CA LEU A 115 5.92 -12.53 -0.01
C LEU A 115 6.83 -11.75 -0.97
N LEU A 116 8.15 -11.98 -0.93
CA LEU A 116 9.10 -11.33 -1.82
C LEU A 116 8.85 -11.74 -3.28
N GLU A 117 8.75 -13.05 -3.55
CA GLU A 117 8.47 -13.56 -4.91
C GLU A 117 7.17 -12.98 -5.47
N ARG A 118 6.11 -12.93 -4.66
CA ARG A 118 4.85 -12.32 -5.07
C ARG A 118 4.98 -10.83 -5.35
N ALA A 119 5.69 -10.10 -4.50
CA ALA A 119 5.90 -8.66 -4.69
C ALA A 119 6.71 -8.36 -5.96
N LEU A 120 7.74 -9.17 -6.27
CA LEU A 120 8.53 -9.05 -7.49
C LEU A 120 7.71 -9.39 -8.73
N LEU A 121 6.92 -10.47 -8.69
CA LEU A 121 6.00 -10.84 -9.78
C LEU A 121 4.99 -9.73 -10.07
N CYS A 122 4.40 -9.14 -9.03
CA CYS A 122 3.47 -8.04 -9.21
C CYS A 122 4.17 -6.77 -9.69
N TRP A 123 5.39 -6.49 -9.24
CA TRP A 123 6.18 -5.37 -9.75
C TRP A 123 6.47 -5.54 -11.25
N GLU A 124 6.93 -6.72 -11.68
CA GLU A 124 7.13 -7.04 -13.11
C GLU A 124 5.85 -6.88 -13.92
N THR A 125 4.73 -7.45 -13.43
CA THR A 125 3.43 -7.45 -14.13
C THR A 125 2.87 -6.03 -14.28
N VAL A 126 2.98 -5.22 -13.25
CA VAL A 126 2.42 -3.87 -13.18
C VAL A 126 3.36 -2.83 -13.80
N GLY A 127 4.66 -3.10 -13.80
CA GLY A 127 5.71 -2.20 -14.28
C GLY A 127 6.18 -1.17 -13.24
N ASN A 128 5.59 -1.16 -12.03
CA ASN A 128 6.08 -0.37 -10.92
C ASN A 128 5.92 -1.13 -9.58
N ARG A 129 6.79 -0.80 -8.63
CA ARG A 129 6.81 -1.43 -7.31
C ARG A 129 5.53 -1.11 -6.53
N PRO A 130 4.96 -2.07 -5.75
CA PRO A 130 3.85 -1.76 -4.85
C PRO A 130 4.24 -0.63 -3.90
N THR A 131 3.36 0.38 -3.81
CA THR A 131 3.54 1.49 -2.86
C THR A 131 3.25 1.01 -1.44
N PHE A 132 2.24 0.14 -1.31
CA PHE A 132 1.83 -0.45 -0.05
C PHE A 132 1.66 -1.96 -0.20
N ILE A 133 2.06 -2.69 0.83
CA ILE A 133 1.77 -4.11 0.99
C ILE A 133 0.85 -4.25 2.19
N GLY A 134 -0.41 -4.60 1.94
CA GLY A 134 -1.40 -4.84 2.98
C GLY A 134 -1.36 -6.29 3.41
N VAL A 135 -1.21 -6.55 4.69
CA VAL A 135 -1.18 -7.89 5.28
C VAL A 135 -2.09 -7.97 6.51
N ASP A 136 -2.60 -9.15 6.77
CA ASP A 136 -3.16 -9.49 8.07
C ASP A 136 -2.08 -10.15 8.95
N TYR A 137 -2.20 -10.01 10.27
CA TYR A 137 -1.28 -10.62 11.24
C TYR A 137 0.20 -10.29 10.94
N TRP A 138 0.51 -9.01 10.80
CA TRP A 138 1.83 -8.50 10.40
C TRP A 138 3.00 -9.00 11.29
N GLU A 139 2.70 -9.40 12.51
CA GLU A 139 3.66 -10.01 13.45
C GLU A 139 4.02 -11.46 13.11
N GLN A 140 3.28 -12.08 12.17
CA GLN A 140 3.56 -13.41 11.66
C GLN A 140 4.27 -13.29 10.31
N GLY A 141 5.46 -13.87 10.22
CA GLY A 141 6.29 -13.79 9.03
C GLY A 141 7.27 -12.61 9.03
N GLU A 142 7.70 -12.18 7.85
CA GLU A 142 8.83 -11.26 7.70
C GLU A 142 8.54 -10.04 6.82
N VAL A 143 7.34 -9.49 6.91
CA VAL A 143 6.84 -8.39 6.08
C VAL A 143 7.80 -7.18 6.09
N THR A 144 8.33 -6.81 7.27
CA THR A 144 9.29 -5.71 7.40
C THR A 144 10.58 -5.99 6.64
N ASN A 145 11.11 -7.22 6.72
CA ASN A 145 12.34 -7.59 6.02
C ASN A 145 12.14 -7.59 4.49
N VAL A 146 10.98 -8.03 4.01
CA VAL A 146 10.62 -7.93 2.58
C VAL A 146 10.59 -6.48 2.11
N THR A 147 9.95 -5.58 2.85
CA THR A 147 9.89 -4.17 2.47
C THR A 147 11.27 -3.50 2.49
N ILE A 148 12.15 -3.86 3.44
CA ILE A 148 13.54 -3.40 3.46
C ILE A 148 14.29 -3.88 2.21
N THR A 149 14.09 -5.14 1.80
CA THR A 149 14.71 -5.70 0.59
C THR A 149 14.23 -4.96 -0.66
N LEU A 150 12.93 -4.85 -0.85
CA LEU A 150 12.34 -4.14 -1.99
C LEU A 150 12.79 -2.67 -2.08
N ASN A 151 12.98 -1.99 -0.95
CA ASN A 151 13.45 -0.61 -0.91
C ASN A 151 14.93 -0.43 -1.29
N LYS A 152 15.72 -1.51 -1.34
CA LYS A 152 17.11 -1.50 -1.82
C LYS A 152 17.22 -1.80 -3.31
N MET A 153 16.15 -2.25 -3.94
CA MET A 153 16.09 -2.59 -5.37
C MET A 153 15.58 -1.40 -6.17
N SER A 154 16.13 -1.18 -7.35
CA SER A 154 15.69 -0.16 -8.29
C SER A 154 14.75 -0.72 -9.35
N ASP A 155 14.87 -2.02 -9.63
CA ASP A 155 14.08 -2.78 -10.60
C ASP A 155 13.79 -4.19 -10.06
N TRP A 156 12.71 -4.80 -10.52
CA TRP A 156 12.30 -6.15 -10.13
C TRP A 156 13.32 -7.23 -10.57
N SER A 157 14.10 -6.95 -11.61
CA SER A 157 15.12 -7.85 -12.16
C SER A 157 16.50 -7.68 -11.53
N ASP A 158 16.66 -6.76 -10.58
CA ASP A 158 17.91 -6.58 -9.83
C ASP A 158 18.28 -7.85 -9.06
N GLU A 159 19.57 -8.04 -8.78
CA GLU A 159 20.03 -9.05 -7.85
C GLU A 159 19.40 -8.80 -6.46
N ILE A 160 18.73 -9.83 -5.90
CA ILE A 160 18.09 -9.72 -4.61
C ILE A 160 19.14 -9.45 -3.53
N PRO A 161 19.04 -8.34 -2.78
CA PRO A 161 19.97 -8.05 -1.70
C PRO A 161 19.99 -9.15 -0.62
N PRO A 162 21.09 -9.31 0.10
CA PRO A 162 21.13 -10.23 1.24
C PRO A 162 20.00 -9.96 2.23
N HIS A 163 19.44 -11.05 2.78
CA HIS A 163 18.36 -10.97 3.76
C HIS A 163 18.72 -10.02 4.91
N PRO A 164 17.88 -9.05 5.30
CA PRO A 164 18.22 -8.02 6.28
C PRO A 164 18.69 -8.57 7.64
N ALA A 165 18.14 -9.70 8.10
CA ALA A 165 18.53 -10.34 9.35
C ALA A 165 19.88 -11.07 9.27
N SER A 166 20.48 -11.24 8.08
CA SER A 166 21.81 -11.84 7.90
C SER A 166 22.95 -10.84 7.96
N VAL A 167 22.63 -9.54 8.04
CA VAL A 167 23.61 -8.45 8.14
C VAL A 167 23.72 -8.05 9.60
N THR A 168 24.55 -8.78 10.37
CA THR A 168 24.94 -8.44 11.76
C THR A 168 26.31 -7.79 11.81
#